data_0983f98275d3ddb9f14a7e2376e24280
#
_entry.id   0983f98275d3ddb9f14a7e2376e24280
#
_cell.length_a   1.000
_cell.length_b   1.000
_cell.length_c   1.000
_cell.angle_alpha   90.00
_cell.angle_beta   90.00
_cell.angle_gamma   90.00
#
_symmetry.space_group_name_H-M   'P 1'
#
loop_
_entity.id
_entity.type
_entity.pdbx_description
1 polymer ?
#
loop_
_entity_poly.entity_id
_entity_poly.type
_entity_poly.pdbx_seq_one_letter_code
_entity_poly.pdbx_strand_id
1 'polypeptide(L)'
;MKKVLVFATICSLLIASAKAAYNPFVDGAKADVCAHVVDDAGIPVKDAEVSLVFMTDAQKVSVAKGLSDASGLYTAARDCTGEMRAWICKEGYYDTETGMTLHEIQPAEVTVRTRHWSDKTIAMSFVLKRKRAPIKTVFHAVDFKPYPITNAVLKLDLERLDWCPPYGKGRHDDMHLVFDGWRNPADWDDFHEHLKISFPNCVDGFYRLKVDQTSVFPYAYHAAQDTTYEKELVFRNVHTRNGVTESKKLPADTYLVYRVRTQTNELGQVIHAHYGRIGEKFRQNIGLSIKSWFNAKDNDTNLEDPRRQ
;
A
#
# COMPACT_ATOMS: atom_id res chain seq x y z
N MET A 1 7.99 -79.38 -49.95
CA MET A 1 8.71 -78.08 -49.73
C MET A 1 7.68 -76.95 -49.67
N LYS A 2 7.35 -76.44 -48.47
CA LYS A 2 6.39 -75.37 -48.23
C LYS A 2 7.21 -74.08 -47.93
N LYS A 3 7.12 -73.08 -48.78
CA LYS A 3 7.72 -71.76 -48.53
C LYS A 3 6.82 -70.98 -47.59
N VAL A 4 7.36 -70.64 -46.42
CA VAL A 4 6.71 -69.75 -45.46
C VAL A 4 7.10 -68.30 -45.83
N LEU A 5 6.09 -67.52 -46.19
CA LEU A 5 6.24 -66.08 -46.46
C LEU A 5 6.07 -65.31 -45.16
N VAL A 6 7.15 -64.69 -44.69
CA VAL A 6 7.11 -63.83 -43.48
C VAL A 6 6.80 -62.41 -43.93
N PHE A 7 5.59 -61.94 -43.60
CA PHE A 7 5.19 -60.52 -43.74
C PHE A 7 5.72 -59.75 -42.51
N ALA A 8 6.74 -58.93 -42.73
CA ALA A 8 7.19 -57.99 -41.74
C ALA A 8 6.28 -56.75 -41.84
N THR A 9 5.37 -56.57 -40.92
CA THR A 9 4.55 -55.34 -40.77
C THR A 9 5.39 -54.30 -40.07
N ILE A 10 5.88 -53.31 -40.82
CA ILE A 10 6.54 -52.11 -40.27
C ILE A 10 5.45 -51.20 -39.75
N CYS A 11 5.19 -51.24 -38.44
CA CYS A 11 4.39 -50.23 -37.74
C CYS A 11 5.24 -48.97 -37.60
N SER A 12 5.07 -48.04 -38.53
CA SER A 12 5.59 -46.67 -38.40
C SER A 12 4.83 -45.93 -37.31
N LEU A 13 5.39 -45.88 -36.11
CA LEU A 13 4.88 -44.98 -35.05
C LEU A 13 5.16 -43.55 -35.50
N LEU A 14 4.17 -42.91 -36.12
CA LEU A 14 4.08 -41.45 -36.22
C LEU A 14 3.87 -40.92 -34.83
N ILE A 15 4.96 -40.62 -34.10
CA ILE A 15 4.89 -39.74 -32.93
C ILE A 15 4.63 -38.33 -33.48
N ALA A 16 3.34 -38.02 -33.64
CA ALA A 16 2.91 -36.66 -33.77
C ALA A 16 3.27 -35.94 -32.45
N SER A 17 4.39 -35.21 -32.43
CA SER A 17 4.68 -34.28 -31.36
C SER A 17 3.55 -33.25 -31.36
N ALA A 18 2.57 -33.45 -30.50
CA ALA A 18 1.55 -32.44 -30.23
C ALA A 18 2.33 -31.21 -29.71
N LYS A 19 2.49 -30.20 -30.57
CA LYS A 19 2.95 -28.89 -30.12
C LYS A 19 1.98 -28.49 -29.02
N ALA A 20 2.52 -28.26 -27.82
CA ALA A 20 1.72 -27.73 -26.73
C ALA A 20 0.94 -26.49 -27.24
N ALA A 21 -0.32 -26.42 -26.89
CA ALA A 21 -1.14 -25.25 -27.28
C ALA A 21 -0.50 -24.00 -26.67
N TYR A 22 -0.45 -22.95 -27.48
CA TYR A 22 0.08 -21.66 -27.03
C TYR A 22 -0.64 -21.17 -25.77
N ASN A 23 0.11 -20.87 -24.73
CA ASN A 23 -0.40 -20.32 -23.46
C ASN A 23 0.34 -19.01 -23.16
N PRO A 24 -0.32 -17.84 -23.26
CA PRO A 24 0.34 -16.54 -23.07
C PRO A 24 0.93 -16.35 -21.66
N PHE A 25 0.41 -17.06 -20.67
CA PHE A 25 0.93 -17.03 -19.29
C PHE A 25 2.22 -17.82 -19.09
N VAL A 26 2.60 -18.64 -20.07
CA VAL A 26 3.82 -19.47 -20.06
C VAL A 26 4.74 -19.06 -21.19
N ASP A 27 4.19 -18.94 -22.39
CA ASP A 27 4.95 -18.66 -23.62
C ASP A 27 5.24 -17.15 -23.79
N GLY A 28 4.53 -16.30 -23.03
CA GLY A 28 4.55 -14.86 -23.16
C GLY A 28 3.76 -14.36 -24.37
N ALA A 29 3.27 -13.13 -24.28
CA ALA A 29 2.66 -12.39 -25.37
C ALA A 29 3.21 -10.96 -25.36
N LYS A 30 3.21 -10.29 -26.50
CA LYS A 30 3.72 -8.93 -26.64
C LYS A 30 2.81 -7.93 -25.95
N ALA A 31 3.38 -7.08 -25.12
CA ALA A 31 2.71 -5.94 -24.53
C ALA A 31 3.31 -4.65 -25.10
N ASP A 32 2.48 -3.87 -25.79
CA ASP A 32 2.80 -2.51 -26.24
C ASP A 32 2.28 -1.55 -25.17
N VAL A 33 3.16 -0.85 -24.46
CA VAL A 33 2.84 -0.04 -23.28
C VAL A 33 3.23 1.40 -23.51
N CYS A 34 2.34 2.32 -23.13
CA CYS A 34 2.59 3.75 -23.06
C CYS A 34 2.41 4.23 -21.62
N ALA A 35 3.50 4.63 -20.98
CA ALA A 35 3.51 5.30 -19.70
C ALA A 35 3.30 6.80 -19.89
N HIS A 36 2.29 7.37 -19.25
CA HIS A 36 2.00 8.80 -19.22
C HIS A 36 2.32 9.33 -17.82
N VAL A 37 3.35 10.16 -17.73
CA VAL A 37 3.87 10.69 -16.47
C VAL A 37 3.45 12.15 -16.33
N VAL A 38 2.68 12.43 -15.27
CA VAL A 38 2.24 13.79 -14.92
C VAL A 38 2.63 14.11 -13.47
N ASP A 39 2.65 15.39 -13.10
CA ASP A 39 2.79 15.78 -11.70
C ASP A 39 1.43 15.83 -10.98
N ASP A 40 1.46 16.19 -9.69
CA ASP A 40 0.27 16.31 -8.83
C ASP A 40 -0.68 17.48 -9.24
N ALA A 41 -0.28 18.31 -10.21
CA ALA A 41 -1.13 19.31 -10.86
C ALA A 41 -1.65 18.83 -12.24
N GLY A 42 -1.34 17.60 -12.67
CA GLY A 42 -1.68 17.06 -13.98
C GLY A 42 -0.80 17.56 -15.12
N ILE A 43 0.31 18.23 -14.82
CA ILE A 43 1.23 18.76 -15.84
C ILE A 43 2.18 17.63 -16.29
N PRO A 44 2.36 17.42 -17.63
CA PRO A 44 3.30 16.43 -18.13
C PRO A 44 4.72 16.63 -17.59
N VAL A 45 5.34 15.54 -17.14
CA VAL A 45 6.71 15.55 -16.63
C VAL A 45 7.65 15.04 -17.70
N LYS A 46 8.41 15.94 -18.32
CA LYS A 46 9.48 15.63 -19.28
C LYS A 46 10.71 15.08 -18.55
N ASP A 47 11.50 14.23 -19.24
CA ASP A 47 12.76 13.66 -18.77
C ASP A 47 12.63 12.92 -17.40
N ALA A 48 11.49 12.32 -17.11
CA ALA A 48 11.36 11.37 -16.03
C ALA A 48 11.95 10.02 -16.47
N GLU A 49 12.77 9.41 -15.64
CA GLU A 49 13.30 8.08 -15.89
C GLU A 49 12.19 7.05 -15.70
N VAL A 50 11.84 6.33 -16.76
CA VAL A 50 10.82 5.29 -16.78
C VAL A 50 11.48 3.95 -16.93
N SER A 51 11.20 3.01 -16.05
CA SER A 51 11.63 1.62 -16.10
C SER A 51 10.39 0.73 -16.11
N LEU A 52 10.12 0.10 -17.24
CA LEU A 52 9.06 -0.90 -17.39
C LEU A 52 9.66 -2.29 -17.30
N VAL A 53 9.22 -3.08 -16.34
CA VAL A 53 9.68 -4.44 -16.04
C VAL A 53 8.59 -5.41 -16.44
N PHE A 54 8.85 -6.24 -17.43
CA PHE A 54 7.94 -7.25 -17.96
C PHE A 54 8.38 -8.62 -17.44
N MET A 55 7.49 -9.32 -16.77
CA MET A 55 7.73 -10.70 -16.34
C MET A 55 7.69 -11.62 -17.56
N THR A 56 8.78 -12.34 -17.83
CA THR A 56 8.89 -13.25 -19.00
C THR A 56 8.83 -14.72 -18.63
N ASP A 57 9.04 -15.02 -17.34
CA ASP A 57 9.04 -16.36 -16.75
C ASP A 57 8.94 -16.17 -15.24
N ALA A 58 8.66 -17.21 -14.47
CA ALA A 58 8.49 -17.14 -13.01
C ALA A 58 9.65 -16.44 -12.26
N GLN A 59 10.83 -16.36 -12.87
CA GLN A 59 12.04 -15.73 -12.28
C GLN A 59 12.80 -14.80 -13.23
N LYS A 60 12.35 -14.62 -14.46
CA LYS A 60 13.02 -13.77 -15.45
C LYS A 60 12.21 -12.54 -15.77
N VAL A 61 12.90 -11.47 -16.02
CA VAL A 61 12.30 -10.18 -16.40
C VAL A 61 12.98 -9.61 -17.66
N SER A 62 12.19 -8.93 -18.47
CA SER A 62 12.68 -8.05 -19.53
C SER A 62 12.43 -6.61 -19.12
N VAL A 63 13.45 -5.75 -19.22
CA VAL A 63 13.36 -4.36 -18.77
C VAL A 63 13.51 -3.43 -19.95
N ALA A 64 12.59 -2.48 -20.08
CA ALA A 64 12.69 -1.34 -20.98
C ALA A 64 12.89 -0.06 -20.16
N LYS A 65 13.93 0.71 -20.47
CA LYS A 65 14.25 1.97 -19.78
C LYS A 65 14.37 3.11 -20.78
N GLY A 66 13.95 4.29 -20.36
CA GLY A 66 14.10 5.51 -21.12
C GLY A 66 13.59 6.73 -20.37
N LEU A 67 13.50 7.85 -21.07
CA LEU A 67 13.01 9.10 -20.54
C LEU A 67 11.66 9.44 -21.14
N SER A 68 10.76 10.02 -20.33
CA SER A 68 9.53 10.59 -20.84
C SER A 68 9.81 11.81 -21.74
N ASP A 69 9.02 11.96 -22.79
CA ASP A 69 9.11 13.08 -23.72
C ASP A 69 8.48 14.38 -23.18
N ALA A 70 8.39 15.42 -24.01
CA ALA A 70 7.80 16.70 -23.63
C ALA A 70 6.30 16.62 -23.26
N SER A 71 5.62 15.57 -23.69
CA SER A 71 4.21 15.27 -23.36
C SER A 71 4.10 14.31 -22.15
N GLY A 72 5.21 13.98 -21.49
CA GLY A 72 5.25 13.04 -20.37
C GLY A 72 5.13 11.58 -20.82
N LEU A 73 5.28 11.26 -22.11
CA LEU A 73 5.07 9.92 -22.65
C LEU A 73 6.37 9.14 -22.78
N TYR A 74 6.31 7.86 -22.45
CA TYR A 74 7.32 6.86 -22.76
C TYR A 74 6.66 5.58 -23.24
N THR A 75 7.10 5.06 -24.38
CA THR A 75 6.55 3.84 -24.98
C THR A 75 7.57 2.74 -25.05
N ALA A 76 7.16 1.51 -24.78
CA ALA A 76 7.97 0.32 -24.96
C ALA A 76 7.10 -0.89 -25.28
N ALA A 77 7.70 -1.86 -25.97
CA ALA A 77 7.08 -3.13 -26.30
C ALA A 77 8.00 -4.28 -25.94
N ARG A 78 7.49 -5.28 -25.20
CA ARG A 78 8.21 -6.49 -24.79
C ARG A 78 7.24 -7.66 -24.65
N ASP A 79 7.76 -8.87 -24.78
CA ASP A 79 7.01 -10.06 -24.41
C ASP A 79 6.95 -10.19 -22.90
N CYS A 80 5.79 -10.60 -22.37
CA CYS A 80 5.59 -10.87 -20.95
C CYS A 80 4.52 -11.94 -20.72
N THR A 81 4.52 -12.54 -19.54
CA THR A 81 3.61 -13.61 -19.12
C THR A 81 2.39 -13.08 -18.33
N GLY A 82 2.06 -11.80 -18.50
CA GLY A 82 0.83 -11.21 -17.95
C GLY A 82 1.03 -10.30 -16.75
N GLU A 83 2.25 -10.21 -16.21
CA GLU A 83 2.56 -9.30 -15.13
C GLU A 83 3.62 -8.30 -15.55
N MET A 84 3.44 -7.05 -15.15
CA MET A 84 4.44 -6.01 -15.33
C MET A 84 4.48 -5.07 -14.14
N ARG A 85 5.65 -4.41 -13.97
CA ARG A 85 5.85 -3.34 -12.99
C ARG A 85 6.44 -2.14 -13.69
N ALA A 86 6.13 -0.98 -13.19
CA ALA A 86 6.71 0.26 -13.64
C ALA A 86 7.33 1.00 -12.46
N TRP A 87 8.50 1.55 -12.70
CA TRP A 87 9.21 2.41 -11.77
C TRP A 87 9.53 3.72 -12.47
N ILE A 88 9.10 4.82 -11.90
CA ILE A 88 9.33 6.15 -12.45
C ILE A 88 10.01 7.01 -11.39
N CYS A 89 11.10 7.67 -11.78
CA CYS A 89 11.78 8.63 -10.92
C CYS A 89 12.17 9.91 -11.67
N LYS A 90 12.23 11.00 -10.91
CA LYS A 90 12.67 12.31 -11.40
C LYS A 90 13.23 13.10 -10.23
N GLU A 91 14.35 13.78 -10.46
CA GLU A 91 14.89 14.71 -9.46
C GLU A 91 13.84 15.74 -9.05
N GLY A 92 13.75 16.02 -7.75
CA GLY A 92 12.75 16.93 -7.18
C GLY A 92 11.35 16.31 -6.98
N TYR A 93 11.16 15.04 -7.31
CA TYR A 93 9.90 14.31 -7.10
C TYR A 93 10.10 13.08 -6.23
N TYR A 94 9.01 12.56 -5.70
CA TYR A 94 8.95 11.23 -5.10
C TYR A 94 8.83 10.19 -6.19
N ASP A 95 9.59 9.11 -6.06
CA ASP A 95 9.48 7.98 -6.98
C ASP A 95 8.07 7.41 -6.99
N THR A 96 7.68 6.79 -8.08
CA THR A 96 6.40 6.11 -8.22
C THR A 96 6.63 4.69 -8.71
N GLU A 97 5.98 3.73 -8.06
CA GLU A 97 6.03 2.32 -8.44
C GLU A 97 4.59 1.78 -8.52
N THR A 98 4.29 1.02 -9.56
CA THR A 98 3.03 0.29 -9.66
C THR A 98 3.24 -1.07 -10.32
N GLY A 99 2.41 -2.04 -9.92
CA GLY A 99 2.29 -3.33 -10.61
C GLY A 99 0.98 -3.39 -11.38
N MET A 100 0.94 -4.15 -12.46
CA MET A 100 -0.23 -4.37 -13.28
C MET A 100 -0.30 -5.82 -13.73
N THR A 101 -1.51 -6.38 -13.71
CA THR A 101 -1.81 -7.70 -14.24
C THR A 101 -2.59 -7.54 -15.54
N LEU A 102 -1.99 -7.94 -16.65
CA LEU A 102 -2.53 -7.65 -18.00
C LEU A 102 -3.77 -8.49 -18.32
N HIS A 103 -3.89 -9.68 -17.77
CA HIS A 103 -5.06 -10.54 -18.00
C HIS A 103 -6.37 -9.95 -17.46
N GLU A 104 -6.31 -9.06 -16.47
CA GLU A 104 -7.47 -8.34 -15.95
C GLU A 104 -7.97 -7.26 -16.91
N ILE A 105 -7.10 -6.82 -17.81
CA ILE A 105 -7.39 -5.74 -18.77
C ILE A 105 -7.86 -6.29 -20.12
N GLN A 106 -7.31 -7.46 -20.52
CA GLN A 106 -7.53 -8.00 -21.84
C GLN A 106 -8.16 -9.39 -21.79
N PRO A 107 -9.19 -9.64 -22.62
CA PRO A 107 -9.75 -10.97 -22.78
C PRO A 107 -8.69 -11.97 -23.26
N ALA A 108 -8.64 -13.14 -22.63
CA ALA A 108 -7.71 -14.22 -23.00
C ALA A 108 -7.79 -14.60 -24.48
N GLU A 109 -8.98 -14.48 -25.09
CA GLU A 109 -9.21 -14.74 -26.52
C GLU A 109 -8.38 -13.81 -27.43
N VAL A 110 -8.31 -12.51 -27.12
CA VAL A 110 -7.47 -11.55 -27.87
C VAL A 110 -6.01 -11.96 -27.78
N THR A 111 -5.53 -12.26 -26.58
CA THR A 111 -4.15 -12.66 -26.31
C THR A 111 -3.76 -13.93 -27.07
N VAL A 112 -4.58 -14.96 -27.05
CA VAL A 112 -4.31 -16.22 -27.75
C VAL A 112 -4.33 -16.03 -29.26
N ARG A 113 -5.27 -15.25 -29.78
CA ARG A 113 -5.45 -15.02 -31.21
C ARG A 113 -4.30 -14.21 -31.83
N THR A 114 -3.87 -13.14 -31.16
CA THR A 114 -2.94 -12.16 -31.73
C THR A 114 -1.52 -12.32 -31.20
N ARG A 115 -1.31 -13.08 -30.13
CA ARG A 115 -0.09 -13.10 -29.32
C ARG A 115 0.32 -11.73 -28.81
N HIS A 116 -0.64 -10.85 -28.61
CA HIS A 116 -0.52 -9.56 -27.96
C HIS A 116 -1.45 -9.52 -26.75
N TRP A 117 -1.05 -8.86 -25.67
CA TRP A 117 -1.91 -8.64 -24.52
C TRP A 117 -3.05 -7.67 -24.80
N SER A 118 -2.90 -6.85 -25.83
CA SER A 118 -3.94 -5.93 -26.31
C SER A 118 -3.78 -5.72 -27.81
N ASP A 119 -4.87 -5.47 -28.52
CA ASP A 119 -4.88 -5.00 -29.91
C ASP A 119 -4.54 -3.50 -30.01
N LYS A 120 -4.44 -2.82 -28.86
CA LYS A 120 -4.06 -1.41 -28.72
C LYS A 120 -2.92 -1.27 -27.73
N THR A 121 -2.24 -0.14 -27.77
CA THR A 121 -1.27 0.26 -26.76
C THR A 121 -1.93 0.36 -25.39
N ILE A 122 -1.36 -0.32 -24.40
CA ILE A 122 -1.81 -0.31 -23.02
C ILE A 122 -1.35 1.01 -22.39
N ALA A 123 -2.30 1.87 -22.04
CA ALA A 123 -2.01 3.14 -21.40
C ALA A 123 -1.91 2.97 -19.88
N MET A 124 -0.84 3.51 -19.30
CA MET A 124 -0.63 3.58 -17.84
C MET A 124 -0.37 5.03 -17.45
N SER A 125 -1.08 5.53 -16.45
CA SER A 125 -0.88 6.88 -15.94
C SER A 125 -0.15 6.86 -14.61
N PHE A 126 0.85 7.73 -14.46
CA PHE A 126 1.67 7.86 -13.26
C PHE A 126 1.67 9.30 -12.78
N VAL A 127 1.38 9.49 -11.52
CA VAL A 127 1.44 10.80 -10.87
C VAL A 127 2.72 10.88 -10.02
N LEU A 128 3.63 11.75 -10.39
CA LEU A 128 4.80 12.08 -9.58
C LEU A 128 4.48 13.21 -8.63
N LYS A 129 4.59 12.96 -7.34
CA LYS A 129 4.45 14.00 -6.32
C LYS A 129 5.74 14.79 -6.18
N ARG A 130 5.65 16.11 -6.30
CA ARG A 130 6.80 17.01 -6.15
C ARG A 130 7.26 17.07 -4.70
N LYS A 131 8.56 16.99 -4.45
CA LYS A 131 9.13 17.31 -3.13
C LYS A 131 9.01 18.81 -2.91
N ARG A 132 8.32 19.22 -1.82
CA ARG A 132 8.04 20.64 -1.51
C ARG A 132 8.95 21.15 -0.41
N ALA A 133 8.83 20.57 0.79
CA ALA A 133 9.60 20.96 1.95
C ALA A 133 9.82 19.74 2.88
N PRO A 134 10.56 18.72 2.43
CA PRO A 134 10.75 17.51 3.21
C PRO A 134 11.36 17.79 4.57
N ILE A 135 10.77 17.22 5.62
CA ILE A 135 11.26 17.31 7.00
C ILE A 135 11.60 15.93 7.53
N LYS A 136 12.38 15.91 8.60
CA LYS A 136 12.64 14.69 9.36
C LYS A 136 11.68 14.63 10.55
N THR A 137 10.64 13.84 10.45
CA THR A 137 9.74 13.56 11.58
C THR A 137 10.38 12.55 12.56
N VAL A 138 9.84 12.45 13.76
CA VAL A 138 10.14 11.33 14.66
C VAL A 138 9.32 10.13 14.20
N PHE A 139 10.00 9.14 13.63
CA PHE A 139 9.38 7.94 13.09
C PHE A 139 9.57 6.76 14.05
N HIS A 140 8.49 6.10 14.37
CA HIS A 140 8.48 4.83 15.10
C HIS A 140 7.57 3.82 14.42
N ALA A 141 8.02 2.57 14.41
CA ALA A 141 7.24 1.43 13.96
C ALA A 141 7.25 0.36 15.04
N VAL A 142 6.08 -0.13 15.38
CA VAL A 142 5.91 -1.24 16.32
C VAL A 142 5.01 -2.28 15.65
N ASP A 143 5.57 -3.45 15.39
CA ASP A 143 4.82 -4.54 14.77
C ASP A 143 3.91 -5.27 15.78
N PHE A 144 4.32 -5.29 17.04
CA PHE A 144 3.54 -5.83 18.13
C PHE A 144 3.93 -5.22 19.47
N LYS A 145 2.99 -4.53 20.12
CA LYS A 145 3.12 -3.99 21.49
C LYS A 145 1.96 -4.53 22.32
N PRO A 146 2.21 -5.45 23.27
CA PRO A 146 1.14 -6.02 24.07
C PRO A 146 0.44 -4.95 24.90
N TYR A 147 -0.85 -5.12 25.11
CA TYR A 147 -1.59 -4.30 26.08
C TYR A 147 -1.26 -4.78 27.49
N PRO A 148 -0.64 -3.95 28.34
CA PRO A 148 -0.22 -4.36 29.69
C PRO A 148 -1.40 -4.60 30.63
N ILE A 149 -2.56 -4.05 30.29
CA ILE A 149 -3.82 -4.23 31.02
C ILE A 149 -4.99 -4.15 30.05
N THR A 150 -6.06 -4.87 30.31
CA THR A 150 -7.34 -4.83 29.58
C THR A 150 -8.40 -4.08 30.37
N ASN A 151 -9.43 -3.58 29.71
CA ASN A 151 -10.55 -2.86 30.31
C ASN A 151 -10.18 -1.63 31.15
N ALA A 152 -9.00 -1.06 30.91
CA ALA A 152 -8.53 0.15 31.54
C ALA A 152 -7.88 1.10 30.54
N VAL A 153 -7.79 2.37 30.90
CA VAL A 153 -7.18 3.40 30.06
C VAL A 153 -5.67 3.23 30.06
N LEU A 154 -5.11 2.94 28.87
CA LEU A 154 -3.70 3.00 28.59
C LEU A 154 -3.37 4.33 27.92
N LYS A 155 -2.39 5.04 28.42
CA LYS A 155 -1.92 6.32 27.91
C LYS A 155 -0.72 6.09 26.99
N LEU A 156 -0.74 6.64 25.78
CA LEU A 156 0.30 6.49 24.78
C LEU A 156 0.91 7.85 24.44
N ASP A 157 2.23 7.92 24.50
CA ASP A 157 3.04 9.02 23.96
C ASP A 157 3.32 8.74 22.49
N LEU A 158 2.80 9.57 21.58
CA LEU A 158 2.96 9.40 20.13
C LEU A 158 4.34 9.78 19.60
N GLU A 159 5.06 10.65 20.31
CA GLU A 159 6.42 11.02 19.96
C GLU A 159 7.42 9.89 20.22
N ARG A 160 7.20 9.12 21.30
CA ARG A 160 8.05 7.98 21.68
C ARG A 160 7.49 6.64 21.24
N LEU A 161 6.22 6.62 20.88
CA LEU A 161 5.40 5.44 20.63
C LEU A 161 5.48 4.43 21.79
N ASP A 162 5.40 4.96 23.02
CA ASP A 162 5.52 4.17 24.24
C ASP A 162 4.39 4.49 25.24
N TRP A 163 4.02 3.47 26.05
CA TRP A 163 3.06 3.66 27.11
C TRP A 163 3.59 4.66 28.14
N CYS A 164 2.71 5.47 28.68
CA CYS A 164 3.04 6.29 29.85
C CYS A 164 3.18 5.43 31.11
N PRO A 165 3.86 5.92 32.15
CA PRO A 165 3.91 5.23 33.44
C PRO A 165 2.52 4.81 33.95
N PRO A 166 2.39 3.66 34.62
CA PRO A 166 3.47 2.77 35.07
C PRO A 166 3.93 1.73 34.02
N TYR A 167 3.36 1.70 32.81
CA TYR A 167 3.52 0.63 31.84
C TYR A 167 4.63 0.86 30.81
N GLY A 168 5.21 2.05 30.77
CA GLY A 168 6.27 2.43 29.85
C GLY A 168 6.98 3.71 30.28
N LYS A 169 7.74 4.30 29.33
CA LYS A 169 8.55 5.50 29.52
C LYS A 169 8.04 6.71 28.73
N GLY A 170 6.81 6.64 28.22
CA GLY A 170 6.13 7.77 27.58
C GLY A 170 6.04 8.96 28.54
N ARG A 171 6.20 10.17 28.02
CA ARG A 171 6.20 11.42 28.79
C ARG A 171 4.94 12.24 28.63
N HIS A 172 4.26 12.03 27.52
CA HIS A 172 3.08 12.82 27.15
C HIS A 172 1.88 11.90 27.00
N ASP A 173 0.79 12.32 27.58
CA ASP A 173 -0.51 11.67 27.47
C ASP A 173 -1.20 12.17 26.20
N ASP A 174 -0.78 11.63 25.05
CA ASP A 174 -1.26 12.10 23.75
C ASP A 174 -2.54 11.38 23.30
N MET A 175 -2.63 10.09 23.61
CA MET A 175 -3.72 9.24 23.13
C MET A 175 -4.08 8.18 24.19
N HIS A 176 -5.36 7.99 24.42
CA HIS A 176 -5.92 6.98 25.30
C HIS A 176 -6.36 5.76 24.51
N LEU A 177 -6.03 4.58 24.97
CA LEU A 177 -6.48 3.30 24.43
C LEU A 177 -7.15 2.48 25.52
N VAL A 178 -8.32 1.94 25.22
CA VAL A 178 -8.99 0.94 26.06
C VAL A 178 -9.17 -0.31 25.18
N PHE A 179 -8.51 -1.36 25.55
CA PHE A 179 -8.63 -2.65 24.86
C PHE A 179 -9.43 -3.61 25.74
N ASP A 180 -10.44 -4.20 25.14
CA ASP A 180 -11.21 -5.33 25.68
C ASP A 180 -11.17 -6.45 24.65
N GLY A 181 -10.63 -7.60 25.03
CA GLY A 181 -10.54 -8.69 24.08
C GLY A 181 -9.98 -9.97 24.69
N TRP A 182 -10.33 -11.03 24.02
CA TRP A 182 -9.82 -12.36 24.30
C TRP A 182 -9.69 -13.16 23.00
N ARG A 183 -8.90 -14.21 23.05
CA ARG A 183 -8.76 -15.18 21.97
C ARG A 183 -8.70 -16.57 22.57
N ASN A 184 -9.45 -17.49 21.97
CA ASN A 184 -9.42 -18.89 22.37
C ASN A 184 -8.08 -19.52 21.95
N PRO A 185 -7.27 -20.01 22.91
CA PRO A 185 -5.98 -20.62 22.58
C PRO A 185 -6.12 -21.97 21.82
N ALA A 186 -7.29 -22.61 21.89
CA ALA A 186 -7.57 -23.84 21.18
C ALA A 186 -8.20 -23.65 19.79
N ASP A 187 -8.65 -22.42 19.48
CA ASP A 187 -9.30 -22.09 18.23
C ASP A 187 -9.00 -20.62 17.88
N TRP A 188 -8.03 -20.41 17.00
CA TRP A 188 -7.59 -19.06 16.63
C TRP A 188 -8.64 -18.23 15.90
N ASP A 189 -9.67 -18.87 15.38
CA ASP A 189 -10.79 -18.21 14.72
C ASP A 189 -11.94 -17.87 15.69
N ASP A 190 -11.76 -18.16 16.99
CA ASP A 190 -12.71 -17.82 18.04
C ASP A 190 -12.13 -16.71 18.92
N PHE A 191 -12.52 -15.45 18.66
CA PHE A 191 -11.97 -14.29 19.35
C PHE A 191 -12.95 -13.11 19.38
N HIS A 192 -12.74 -12.24 20.36
CA HIS A 192 -13.36 -10.94 20.49
C HIS A 192 -12.28 -9.88 20.71
N GLU A 193 -12.29 -8.84 19.90
CA GLU A 193 -11.37 -7.71 19.99
C GLU A 193 -12.16 -6.40 19.89
N HIS A 194 -12.05 -5.57 20.90
CA HIS A 194 -12.63 -4.25 20.94
C HIS A 194 -11.55 -3.26 21.40
N LEU A 195 -11.22 -2.30 20.56
CA LEU A 195 -10.28 -1.24 20.87
C LEU A 195 -10.98 0.10 20.69
N LYS A 196 -11.05 0.87 21.75
CA LYS A 196 -11.46 2.27 21.75
C LYS A 196 -10.22 3.15 21.87
N ILE A 197 -10.10 4.12 20.96
CA ILE A 197 -9.08 5.16 20.99
C ILE A 197 -9.77 6.49 21.24
N SER A 198 -9.19 7.32 22.09
CA SER A 198 -9.65 8.67 22.37
C SER A 198 -8.49 9.61 22.69
N PHE A 199 -8.77 10.89 22.80
CA PHE A 199 -7.78 11.92 23.14
C PHE A 199 -8.15 12.60 24.44
N PRO A 200 -7.20 12.82 25.37
CA PRO A 200 -7.49 13.44 26.65
C PRO A 200 -7.88 14.91 26.50
N ASN A 201 -7.33 15.61 25.53
CA ASN A 201 -7.63 17.00 25.27
C ASN A 201 -8.81 17.12 24.29
N CYS A 202 -9.78 17.97 24.62
CA CYS A 202 -11.01 18.12 23.84
C CYS A 202 -10.83 18.77 22.45
N VAL A 203 -9.68 19.36 22.16
CA VAL A 203 -9.32 19.94 20.85
C VAL A 203 -8.36 19.06 20.06
N ASP A 204 -7.81 18.00 20.67
CA ASP A 204 -7.00 17.00 20.01
C ASP A 204 -7.87 15.97 19.27
N GLY A 205 -7.30 15.24 18.35
CA GLY A 205 -8.01 14.21 17.59
C GLY A 205 -7.29 13.76 16.33
N PHE A 206 -8.02 13.12 15.45
CA PHE A 206 -7.55 12.69 14.15
C PHE A 206 -8.61 12.93 13.07
N TYR A 207 -8.19 12.86 11.82
CA TYR A 207 -9.06 12.71 10.67
C TYR A 207 -8.48 11.67 9.69
N ARG A 208 -9.35 11.16 8.83
CA ARG A 208 -9.00 10.06 7.91
C ARG A 208 -8.72 10.59 6.53
N LEU A 209 -7.66 10.08 5.91
CA LEU A 209 -7.36 10.31 4.51
C LEU A 209 -7.11 8.98 3.80
N LYS A 210 -7.42 8.96 2.51
CA LYS A 210 -7.04 7.85 1.65
C LYS A 210 -5.60 7.96 1.23
N VAL A 211 -4.96 6.80 1.15
CA VAL A 211 -3.63 6.65 0.59
C VAL A 211 -3.70 6.80 -0.92
N ASP A 212 -2.82 7.59 -1.49
CA ASP A 212 -2.59 7.59 -2.92
C ASP A 212 -1.62 6.44 -3.26
N GLN A 213 -2.18 5.31 -3.67
CA GLN A 213 -1.42 4.08 -3.93
C GLN A 213 -0.47 4.17 -5.13
N THR A 214 -0.53 5.24 -5.90
CA THR A 214 0.32 5.42 -7.09
C THR A 214 1.65 6.08 -6.80
N SER A 215 1.86 6.63 -5.60
CA SER A 215 3.08 7.34 -5.20
C SER A 215 3.79 6.67 -4.03
N VAL A 216 5.12 6.69 -4.04
CA VAL A 216 5.96 6.26 -2.90
C VAL A 216 5.79 7.20 -1.69
N PHE A 217 5.34 8.43 -1.92
CA PHE A 217 4.84 9.31 -0.87
C PHE A 217 3.30 9.45 -0.99
N PRO A 218 2.54 8.50 -0.45
CA PRO A 218 1.11 8.42 -0.67
C PRO A 218 0.27 9.35 0.21
N TYR A 219 0.89 10.21 1.01
CA TYR A 219 0.26 11.00 2.06
C TYR A 219 0.05 12.46 1.66
N ALA A 220 -0.76 13.18 2.44
CA ALA A 220 -0.86 14.62 2.34
C ALA A 220 0.45 15.30 2.79
N TYR A 221 0.77 16.44 2.17
CA TYR A 221 1.95 17.22 2.54
C TYR A 221 1.79 17.92 3.90
N HIS A 222 0.57 18.35 4.21
CA HIS A 222 0.25 19.10 5.42
C HIS A 222 -0.98 18.54 6.10
N ALA A 223 -1.02 18.64 7.43
CA ALA A 223 -2.23 18.45 8.20
C ALA A 223 -3.19 19.63 7.94
N ALA A 224 -4.47 19.34 7.73
CA ALA A 224 -5.48 20.36 7.59
C ALA A 224 -5.79 21.00 8.96
N GLN A 225 -5.77 22.33 9.03
CA GLN A 225 -6.10 23.08 10.26
C GLN A 225 -7.61 23.28 10.40
N ASP A 226 -8.31 23.49 9.28
CA ASP A 226 -9.73 23.87 9.23
C ASP A 226 -10.67 22.67 9.10
N THR A 227 -10.21 21.47 9.49
CA THR A 227 -11.03 20.26 9.47
C THR A 227 -11.53 19.86 10.86
N THR A 228 -12.60 19.10 10.89
CA THR A 228 -13.07 18.50 12.13
C THR A 228 -12.17 17.32 12.50
N TYR A 229 -11.53 17.40 13.66
CA TYR A 229 -10.79 16.31 14.25
C TYR A 229 -11.75 15.42 15.06
N GLU A 230 -11.84 14.14 14.67
CA GLU A 230 -12.61 13.13 15.40
C GLU A 230 -11.91 12.80 16.71
N LYS A 231 -12.66 12.74 17.80
CA LYS A 231 -12.11 12.53 19.14
C LYS A 231 -12.04 11.07 19.54
N GLU A 232 -12.73 10.22 18.81
CA GLU A 232 -12.86 8.81 19.17
C GLU A 232 -12.85 7.92 17.92
N LEU A 233 -12.18 6.79 18.03
CA LEU A 233 -12.17 5.74 17.03
C LEU A 233 -12.41 4.41 17.74
N VAL A 234 -13.37 3.65 17.25
CA VAL A 234 -13.72 2.34 17.78
C VAL A 234 -13.50 1.27 16.74
N PHE A 235 -12.71 0.31 17.08
CA PHE A 235 -12.50 -0.93 16.34
C PHE A 235 -13.24 -2.07 17.04
N ARG A 236 -13.88 -2.92 16.24
CA ARG A 236 -14.46 -4.17 16.72
C ARG A 236 -14.22 -5.27 15.73
N ASN A 237 -13.81 -6.43 16.22
CA ASN A 237 -13.59 -7.59 15.41
C ASN A 237 -13.99 -8.83 16.24
N VAL A 238 -15.10 -9.41 15.92
CA VAL A 238 -15.66 -10.55 16.61
C VAL A 238 -15.79 -11.69 15.63
N HIS A 239 -15.16 -12.78 15.90
CA HIS A 239 -15.22 -14.03 15.15
C HIS A 239 -15.55 -15.15 16.12
N THR A 240 -16.46 -16.00 15.75
CA THR A 240 -16.85 -17.19 16.53
C THR A 240 -16.76 -18.42 15.63
N ARG A 241 -16.86 -19.58 16.21
CA ARG A 241 -16.93 -20.86 15.44
C ARG A 241 -18.01 -20.89 14.36
N ASN A 242 -19.01 -20.02 14.49
CA ASN A 242 -20.11 -19.90 13.52
C ASN A 242 -19.84 -18.83 12.45
N GLY A 243 -18.65 -18.22 12.42
CA GLY A 243 -18.23 -17.19 11.47
C GLY A 243 -18.05 -15.79 12.08
N VAL A 244 -17.77 -14.83 11.22
CA VAL A 244 -17.58 -13.43 11.60
C VAL A 244 -18.95 -12.83 11.97
N THR A 245 -19.06 -12.31 13.17
CA THR A 245 -20.27 -11.65 13.64
C THR A 245 -20.17 -10.13 13.55
N GLU A 246 -18.96 -9.57 13.63
CA GLU A 246 -18.72 -8.14 13.49
C GLU A 246 -17.28 -7.87 13.04
N SER A 247 -17.09 -6.90 12.11
CA SER A 247 -15.76 -6.42 11.72
C SER A 247 -15.81 -4.93 11.39
N LYS A 248 -15.36 -4.09 12.32
CA LYS A 248 -15.20 -2.65 12.15
C LYS A 248 -13.71 -2.33 12.23
N LYS A 249 -13.08 -2.17 11.06
CA LYS A 249 -11.64 -1.89 10.89
C LYS A 249 -11.44 -0.58 10.12
N LEU A 250 -10.26 -0.01 10.23
CA LEU A 250 -9.85 1.03 9.31
C LEU A 250 -9.67 0.40 7.90
N PRO A 251 -10.22 0.99 6.83
CA PRO A 251 -9.93 0.53 5.48
C PRO A 251 -8.43 0.47 5.21
N ALA A 252 -7.99 -0.53 4.44
CA ALA A 252 -6.56 -0.78 4.20
C ALA A 252 -5.87 0.37 3.44
N ASP A 253 -6.65 1.15 2.69
CA ASP A 253 -6.23 2.33 1.94
C ASP A 253 -6.37 3.64 2.73
N THR A 254 -6.52 3.56 4.06
CA THR A 254 -6.77 4.73 4.90
C THR A 254 -5.66 4.91 5.93
N TYR A 255 -5.23 6.14 6.11
CA TYR A 255 -4.33 6.55 7.18
C TYR A 255 -4.96 7.66 8.03
N LEU A 256 -4.44 7.86 9.23
CA LEU A 256 -4.91 8.87 10.16
C LEU A 256 -3.91 10.01 10.22
N VAL A 257 -4.40 11.23 10.14
CA VAL A 257 -3.64 12.43 10.49
C VAL A 257 -4.14 12.90 11.85
N TYR A 258 -3.24 13.13 12.78
CA TYR A 258 -3.58 13.54 14.13
C TYR A 258 -3.03 14.91 14.50
N ARG A 259 -3.69 15.54 15.47
CA ARG A 259 -3.26 16.73 16.18
C ARG A 259 -3.31 16.45 17.67
N VAL A 260 -2.23 16.78 18.39
CA VAL A 260 -2.10 16.52 19.83
C VAL A 260 -1.40 17.68 20.53
N ARG A 261 -1.50 17.71 21.85
CA ARG A 261 -0.90 18.74 22.73
C ARG A 261 -1.39 20.14 22.36
N THR A 262 -2.63 20.25 21.87
CA THR A 262 -3.17 21.50 21.39
C THR A 262 -3.49 22.45 22.54
N GLN A 263 -3.08 23.69 22.40
CA GLN A 263 -3.49 24.81 23.23
C GLN A 263 -4.23 25.82 22.37
N THR A 264 -5.25 26.43 22.92
CA THR A 264 -6.04 27.47 22.25
C THR A 264 -6.05 28.75 23.07
N ASN A 265 -6.18 29.89 22.38
CA ASN A 265 -6.43 31.17 23.03
C ASN A 265 -7.91 31.26 23.47
N GLU A 266 -8.29 32.39 24.07
CA GLU A 266 -9.67 32.66 24.53
C GLU A 266 -10.69 32.65 23.39
N LEU A 267 -10.26 32.87 22.15
CA LEU A 267 -11.10 32.80 20.94
C LEU A 267 -11.21 31.38 20.34
N GLY A 268 -10.60 30.38 20.99
CA GLY A 268 -10.58 29.00 20.48
C GLY A 268 -9.60 28.75 19.32
N GLN A 269 -8.75 29.73 18.97
CA GLN A 269 -7.75 29.57 17.92
C GLN A 269 -6.55 28.78 18.45
N VAL A 270 -6.04 27.85 17.66
CA VAL A 270 -4.86 27.04 18.00
C VAL A 270 -3.63 27.93 18.05
N ILE A 271 -2.97 27.97 19.20
CA ILE A 271 -1.71 28.72 19.44
C ILE A 271 -0.51 27.80 19.62
N HIS A 272 -0.75 26.52 19.92
CA HIS A 272 0.26 25.49 20.07
C HIS A 272 -0.34 24.14 19.68
N ALA A 273 0.33 23.34 18.86
CA ALA A 273 -0.06 21.98 18.53
C ALA A 273 1.08 21.21 17.88
N HIS A 274 1.07 19.89 18.04
CA HIS A 274 1.89 18.97 17.25
C HIS A 274 1.01 18.15 16.33
N TYR A 275 1.54 17.88 15.14
CA TYR A 275 0.86 17.12 14.10
C TYR A 275 1.64 15.87 13.73
N GLY A 276 0.96 14.89 13.20
CA GLY A 276 1.58 13.70 12.71
C GLY A 276 0.62 12.81 11.96
N ARG A 277 1.11 11.64 11.56
CA ARG A 277 0.28 10.64 10.90
C ARG A 277 0.53 9.24 11.47
N ILE A 278 -0.50 8.42 11.41
CA ILE A 278 -0.46 6.99 11.67
C ILE A 278 -0.70 6.29 10.34
N GLY A 279 0.22 5.41 9.94
CA GLY A 279 0.18 4.73 8.64
C GLY A 279 -0.93 3.68 8.53
N GLU A 280 -1.05 3.10 7.36
CA GLU A 280 -2.11 2.20 6.89
C GLU A 280 -2.31 0.93 7.74
N LYS A 281 -1.26 0.47 8.42
CA LYS A 281 -1.30 -0.76 9.20
C LYS A 281 -1.53 -0.48 10.68
N PHE A 282 -2.67 0.11 10.99
CA PHE A 282 -3.14 0.11 12.36
C PHE A 282 -3.85 -1.22 12.62
N ARG A 283 -3.19 -2.13 13.29
CA ARG A 283 -3.75 -3.44 13.65
C ARG A 283 -3.99 -3.49 15.14
N GLN A 284 -5.17 -3.96 15.49
CA GLN A 284 -5.54 -4.35 16.83
C GLN A 284 -5.66 -5.87 16.85
N ASN A 285 -4.84 -6.51 17.61
CA ASN A 285 -5.02 -7.90 18.04
C ASN A 285 -4.85 -7.87 19.54
N ILE A 286 -4.34 -8.92 20.14
CA ILE A 286 -3.89 -8.93 21.54
C ILE A 286 -2.72 -7.97 21.82
N GLY A 287 -2.36 -7.13 20.84
CA GLY A 287 -1.34 -6.07 20.91
C GLY A 287 -1.52 -5.05 19.79
N LEU A 288 -0.97 -3.87 20.02
CA LEU A 288 -0.96 -2.75 19.11
C LEU A 288 0.14 -2.93 18.05
N SER A 289 -0.23 -2.87 16.76
CA SER A 289 0.71 -2.69 15.65
C SER A 289 0.45 -1.33 15.03
N ILE A 290 1.47 -0.48 14.98
CA ILE A 290 1.33 0.92 14.58
C ILE A 290 2.62 1.46 13.99
N LYS A 291 2.50 2.28 12.95
CA LYS A 291 3.57 3.16 12.45
C LYS A 291 3.14 4.60 12.65
N SER A 292 3.98 5.40 13.29
CA SER A 292 3.71 6.82 13.56
C SER A 292 4.85 7.70 13.07
N TRP A 293 4.50 8.83 12.48
CA TRP A 293 5.39 9.93 12.09
C TRP A 293 4.92 11.16 12.85
N PHE A 294 5.70 11.59 13.83
CA PHE A 294 5.40 12.73 14.69
C PHE A 294 6.26 13.93 14.25
N ASN A 295 5.65 15.05 13.93
CA ASN A 295 6.35 16.29 13.71
C ASN A 295 6.61 16.98 15.05
N ALA A 296 7.88 16.98 15.47
CA ALA A 296 8.28 17.55 16.77
C ALA A 296 8.32 19.09 16.77
N LYS A 297 8.18 19.72 15.58
CA LYS A 297 8.17 21.18 15.49
C LYS A 297 6.77 21.72 15.78
N ASP A 298 6.72 22.63 16.73
CA ASP A 298 5.47 23.26 17.17
C ASP A 298 4.79 24.04 16.04
N ASN A 299 3.47 23.92 15.97
CA ASN A 299 2.60 24.55 14.97
C ASN A 299 2.96 24.26 13.51
N ASP A 300 3.84 23.30 13.26
CA ASP A 300 4.20 22.92 11.90
C ASP A 300 3.32 21.76 11.42
N THR A 301 2.42 22.06 10.50
CA THR A 301 1.53 21.09 9.89
C THR A 301 2.20 20.15 8.89
N ASN A 302 3.49 20.35 8.59
CA ASN A 302 4.20 19.59 7.58
C ASN A 302 4.30 18.09 7.95
N LEU A 303 3.84 17.22 7.04
CA LEU A 303 3.85 15.76 7.18
C LEU A 303 4.79 15.11 6.16
N GLU A 304 5.51 15.90 5.37
CA GLU A 304 6.34 15.44 4.27
C GLU A 304 7.67 14.88 4.80
N ASP A 305 7.69 13.58 5.08
CA ASP A 305 8.91 12.86 5.47
C ASP A 305 9.38 12.01 4.29
N PRO A 306 10.60 12.24 3.76
CA PRO A 306 11.11 11.57 2.57
C PRO A 306 11.54 10.12 2.80
N ARG A 307 11.59 9.65 4.05
CA ARG A 307 12.03 8.30 4.36
C ARG A 307 11.02 7.28 3.84
N ARG A 308 11.53 6.31 3.11
CA ARG A 308 10.74 5.13 2.69
C ARG A 308 10.25 4.37 3.92
N GLN A 309 9.07 3.84 3.78
CA GLN A 309 8.39 3.06 4.82
C GLN A 309 8.68 1.58 4.68
#